data_cda9f6ffcd54ebe3fadbcf4440052dae
#
_entry.id   cda9f6ffcd54ebe3fadbcf4440052dae
#
_cell.length_a   1.000
_cell.length_b   1.000
_cell.length_c   1.000
_cell.angle_alpha   90.00
_cell.angle_beta   90.00
_cell.angle_gamma   90.00
#
_symmetry.space_group_name_H-M   'P 1'
#
loop_
_entity.id
_entity.type
_entity.pdbx_description
1 polymer ?
#
loop_
_entity_poly.entity_id
_entity_poly.type
_entity_poly.pdbx_seq_one_letter_code
_entity_poly.pdbx_strand_id
1 'polypeptide(L)'
;YVVEINALWYNALRFTADLFREAGNVIFADELDTQAELTGKSFVEVFRNEYGYLFDYVDGYMMDWSVRPNMIFTVAFDYSPLDRGQKKQVLDIVTKELLTPKGLRSLSPKSGGYNPNYVGPQVQRDYAYHQGTAWPWLMGFYMEAYLRIYKMSGISVVNRYLIGFEEEMTSHCVGSIPELFDGNPPFKGRGAVSFAMNVAEIVRILKLLSKYNQ
;
A
#
# COMPACT_ATOMS: atom_id res chain seq x y z
N TYR A 1 -7.36 -16.16 -4.72
CA TYR A 1 -7.43 -15.24 -3.60
C TYR A 1 -6.37 -14.16 -3.77
N VAL A 2 -6.72 -12.90 -3.58
CA VAL A 2 -5.86 -11.72 -3.78
C VAL A 2 -5.62 -11.08 -2.41
N VAL A 3 -4.37 -10.76 -2.09
CA VAL A 3 -3.95 -10.38 -0.73
C VAL A 3 -4.64 -9.12 -0.21
N GLU A 4 -4.69 -8.05 -1.00
CA GLU A 4 -5.29 -6.78 -0.59
C GLU A 4 -6.81 -6.89 -0.39
N ILE A 5 -7.50 -7.69 -1.21
CA ILE A 5 -8.95 -7.88 -1.07
C ILE A 5 -9.28 -8.63 0.22
N ASN A 6 -8.48 -9.64 0.57
CA ASN A 6 -8.68 -10.36 1.83
C ASN A 6 -8.29 -9.51 3.06
N ALA A 7 -7.29 -8.63 2.94
CA ALA A 7 -6.96 -7.66 3.97
C ALA A 7 -8.10 -6.64 4.19
N LEU A 8 -8.68 -6.13 3.09
CA LEU A 8 -9.86 -5.24 3.13
C LEU A 8 -11.07 -5.93 3.75
N TRP A 9 -11.30 -7.21 3.41
CA TRP A 9 -12.40 -7.99 3.99
C TRP A 9 -12.24 -8.13 5.51
N TYR A 10 -11.05 -8.51 5.98
CA TYR A 10 -10.78 -8.58 7.41
C TYR A 10 -11.02 -7.23 8.11
N ASN A 11 -10.48 -6.15 7.54
CA ASN A 11 -10.67 -4.81 8.09
C ASN A 11 -12.16 -4.41 8.11
N ALA A 12 -12.92 -4.75 7.07
CA ALA A 12 -14.36 -4.46 6.99
C ALA A 12 -15.16 -5.21 8.06
N LEU A 13 -14.87 -6.50 8.30
CA LEU A 13 -15.51 -7.29 9.35
C LEU A 13 -15.31 -6.65 10.72
N ARG A 14 -14.08 -6.32 11.08
CA ARG A 14 -13.75 -5.71 12.37
C ARG A 14 -14.36 -4.33 12.55
N PHE A 15 -14.24 -3.49 11.53
CA PHE A 15 -14.82 -2.15 11.53
C PHE A 15 -16.36 -2.20 11.69
N THR A 16 -17.00 -3.11 10.96
CA THR A 16 -18.46 -3.26 11.04
C THR A 16 -18.88 -3.80 12.40
N ALA A 17 -18.12 -4.74 12.99
CA ALA A 17 -18.38 -5.24 14.34
C ALA A 17 -18.37 -4.09 15.37
N ASP A 18 -17.39 -3.19 15.30
CA ASP A 18 -17.33 -2.04 16.20
C ASP A 18 -18.52 -1.09 16.03
N LEU A 19 -18.94 -0.82 14.79
CA LEU A 19 -20.14 0.01 14.53
C LEU A 19 -21.40 -0.60 15.10
N PHE A 20 -21.62 -1.92 14.95
CA PHE A 20 -22.78 -2.59 15.53
C PHE A 20 -22.72 -2.63 17.05
N ARG A 21 -21.55 -2.74 17.63
CA ARG A 21 -21.36 -2.69 19.09
C ARG A 21 -21.71 -1.30 19.64
N GLU A 22 -21.25 -0.25 18.98
CA GLU A 22 -21.63 1.13 19.32
C GLU A 22 -23.13 1.38 19.16
N ALA A 23 -23.78 0.77 18.17
CA ALA A 23 -25.23 0.84 17.96
C ALA A 23 -26.05 -0.04 18.91
N GLY A 24 -25.40 -0.79 19.83
CA GLY A 24 -26.06 -1.65 20.81
C GLY A 24 -26.44 -3.05 20.32
N ASN A 25 -26.12 -3.42 19.08
CA ASN A 25 -26.33 -4.78 18.55
C ASN A 25 -25.10 -5.67 18.78
N VAL A 26 -24.90 -6.05 20.04
CA VAL A 26 -23.73 -6.82 20.47
C VAL A 26 -23.72 -8.23 19.85
N ILE A 27 -24.89 -8.87 19.71
CA ILE A 27 -24.99 -10.23 19.16
C ILE A 27 -24.41 -10.29 17.75
N PHE A 28 -24.83 -9.39 16.87
CA PHE A 28 -24.33 -9.35 15.50
C PHE A 28 -22.87 -8.91 15.43
N ALA A 29 -22.43 -8.01 16.31
CA ALA A 29 -21.03 -7.64 16.44
C ALA A 29 -20.13 -8.84 16.76
N ASP A 30 -20.56 -9.71 17.70
CA ASP A 30 -19.81 -10.91 18.10
C ASP A 30 -19.77 -11.98 16.99
N GLU A 31 -20.85 -12.09 16.17
CA GLU A 31 -20.86 -12.93 14.97
C GLU A 31 -19.81 -12.45 13.95
N LEU A 32 -19.72 -11.13 13.71
CA LEU A 32 -18.74 -10.53 12.81
C LEU A 32 -17.30 -10.71 13.34
N ASP A 33 -17.09 -10.58 14.64
CA ASP A 33 -15.79 -10.82 15.27
C ASP A 33 -15.35 -12.29 15.12
N THR A 34 -16.28 -13.23 15.29
CA THR A 34 -16.01 -14.66 15.06
C THR A 34 -15.58 -14.91 13.60
N GLN A 35 -16.26 -14.29 12.63
CA GLN A 35 -15.87 -14.38 11.22
C GLN A 35 -14.51 -13.75 10.98
N ALA A 36 -14.23 -12.60 11.61
CA ALA A 36 -12.93 -11.94 11.49
C ALA A 36 -11.79 -12.80 12.05
N GLU A 37 -11.97 -13.47 13.19
CA GLU A 37 -10.98 -14.36 13.76
C GLU A 37 -10.64 -15.54 12.82
N LEU A 38 -11.65 -16.18 12.25
CA LEU A 38 -11.47 -17.24 11.26
C LEU A 38 -10.75 -16.72 10.01
N THR A 39 -11.20 -15.55 9.50
CA THR A 39 -10.59 -14.89 8.34
C THR A 39 -9.12 -14.53 8.61
N GLY A 40 -8.82 -13.97 9.78
CA GLY A 40 -7.46 -13.57 10.16
C GLY A 40 -6.52 -14.76 10.25
N LYS A 41 -6.97 -15.86 10.87
CA LYS A 41 -6.21 -17.10 10.96
C LYS A 41 -5.90 -17.67 9.57
N SER A 42 -6.93 -17.84 8.75
CA SER A 42 -6.78 -18.34 7.37
C SER A 42 -5.92 -17.41 6.52
N PHE A 43 -6.03 -16.08 6.70
CA PHE A 43 -5.20 -15.11 5.99
C PHE A 43 -3.71 -15.35 6.23
N VAL A 44 -3.29 -15.50 7.48
CA VAL A 44 -1.89 -15.72 7.82
C VAL A 44 -1.41 -17.07 7.29
N GLU A 45 -2.22 -18.13 7.42
CA GLU A 45 -1.89 -19.47 6.92
C GLU A 45 -1.73 -19.52 5.40
N VAL A 46 -2.55 -18.77 4.65
CA VAL A 46 -2.58 -18.80 3.18
C VAL A 46 -1.56 -17.86 2.56
N PHE A 47 -1.46 -16.63 3.07
CA PHE A 47 -0.67 -15.59 2.38
C PHE A 47 0.76 -15.44 2.91
N ARG A 48 1.05 -15.80 4.17
CA ARG A 48 2.38 -15.58 4.72
C ARG A 48 3.36 -16.65 4.26
N ASN A 49 4.46 -16.23 3.63
CA ASN A 49 5.52 -17.11 3.17
C ASN A 49 6.67 -17.25 4.21
N GLU A 50 7.58 -18.18 3.94
CA GLU A 50 8.73 -18.49 4.80
C GLU A 50 9.74 -17.32 4.94
N TYR A 51 9.75 -16.36 4.00
CA TYR A 51 10.59 -15.16 4.06
C TYR A 51 9.97 -14.02 4.86
N GLY A 52 8.75 -14.21 5.38
CA GLY A 52 8.09 -13.25 6.25
C GLY A 52 7.33 -12.14 5.53
N TYR A 53 7.14 -12.22 4.21
CA TYR A 53 6.24 -11.35 3.46
C TYR A 53 5.02 -12.14 2.95
N LEU A 54 4.16 -11.49 2.16
CA LEU A 54 2.91 -12.10 1.72
C LEU A 54 2.95 -12.39 0.22
N PHE A 55 2.41 -13.53 -0.18
CA PHE A 55 2.09 -13.80 -1.58
C PHE A 55 1.12 -12.74 -2.12
N ASP A 56 1.29 -12.31 -3.36
CA ASP A 56 0.38 -11.34 -3.98
C ASP A 56 -0.99 -11.94 -4.23
N TYR A 57 -1.01 -13.15 -4.77
CA TYR A 57 -2.21 -13.97 -4.86
C TYR A 57 -1.92 -15.45 -4.64
N VAL A 58 -2.98 -16.20 -4.32
CA VAL A 58 -2.96 -17.67 -4.22
C VAL A 58 -4.13 -18.24 -5.00
N ASP A 59 -3.85 -19.19 -5.90
CA ASP A 59 -4.86 -19.91 -6.67
C ASP A 59 -4.59 -21.42 -6.59
N GLY A 60 -5.32 -22.11 -5.73
CA GLY A 60 -5.06 -23.51 -5.40
C GLY A 60 -3.65 -23.73 -4.87
N TYR A 61 -2.82 -24.41 -5.65
CA TYR A 61 -1.41 -24.66 -5.35
C TYR A 61 -0.44 -23.62 -5.92
N MET A 62 -0.94 -22.69 -6.71
CA MET A 62 -0.15 -21.61 -7.31
C MET A 62 -0.07 -20.43 -6.33
N MET A 63 1.14 -20.03 -6.00
CA MET A 63 1.42 -18.88 -5.13
C MET A 63 2.28 -17.89 -5.89
N ASP A 64 1.83 -16.62 -5.99
CA ASP A 64 2.66 -15.57 -6.58
C ASP A 64 3.65 -15.01 -5.56
N TRP A 65 4.92 -15.33 -5.75
CA TRP A 65 6.04 -14.90 -4.93
C TRP A 65 6.53 -13.49 -5.28
N SER A 66 5.93 -12.85 -6.25
CA SER A 66 6.33 -11.50 -6.67
C SER A 66 6.17 -10.52 -5.52
N VAL A 67 7.20 -9.73 -5.27
CA VAL A 67 7.09 -8.63 -4.31
C VAL A 67 6.38 -7.48 -4.99
N ARG A 68 5.11 -7.28 -4.63
CA ARG A 68 4.21 -6.23 -5.10
C ARG A 68 3.71 -5.38 -3.93
N PRO A 69 3.27 -4.14 -4.17
CA PRO A 69 2.89 -3.22 -3.10
C PRO A 69 1.58 -3.59 -2.39
N ASN A 70 0.78 -4.51 -2.94
CA ASN A 70 -0.56 -4.85 -2.44
C ASN A 70 -0.55 -5.31 -0.97
N MET A 71 0.50 -5.95 -0.53
CA MET A 71 0.65 -6.35 0.87
C MET A 71 0.71 -5.18 1.86
N ILE A 72 0.99 -3.93 1.42
CA ILE A 72 1.12 -2.78 2.32
C ILE A 72 -0.20 -2.44 3.03
N PHE A 73 -1.34 -2.75 2.41
CA PHE A 73 -2.66 -2.52 2.99
C PHE A 73 -2.84 -3.25 4.32
N THR A 74 -2.25 -4.43 4.47
CA THR A 74 -2.28 -5.19 5.74
C THR A 74 -1.61 -4.45 6.90
N VAL A 75 -0.70 -3.54 6.61
CA VAL A 75 0.02 -2.75 7.62
C VAL A 75 -0.63 -1.39 7.84
N ALA A 76 -1.21 -0.82 6.78
CA ALA A 76 -1.79 0.52 6.80
C ALA A 76 -3.19 0.57 7.44
N PHE A 77 -3.99 -0.49 7.36
CA PHE A 77 -5.34 -0.49 7.90
C PHE A 77 -5.38 -0.53 9.44
N ASP A 78 -6.49 -0.03 10.01
CA ASP A 78 -6.73 -0.03 11.45
C ASP A 78 -6.80 -1.45 12.00
N TYR A 79 -7.53 -2.32 11.32
CA TYR A 79 -7.62 -3.73 11.65
C TYR A 79 -6.80 -4.56 10.67
N SER A 80 -5.94 -5.39 11.22
CA SER A 80 -5.00 -6.20 10.44
C SER A 80 -4.93 -7.61 11.02
N PRO A 81 -4.90 -8.64 10.17
CA PRO A 81 -4.71 -10.01 10.62
C PRO A 81 -3.27 -10.30 11.08
N LEU A 82 -2.32 -9.38 10.82
CA LEU A 82 -0.92 -9.53 11.13
C LEU A 82 -0.58 -8.97 12.52
N ASP A 83 0.29 -9.65 13.26
CA ASP A 83 0.91 -9.10 14.45
C ASP A 83 1.93 -8.00 14.13
N ARG A 84 2.46 -7.34 15.18
CA ARG A 84 3.41 -6.23 15.01
C ARG A 84 4.72 -6.66 14.33
N GLY A 85 5.22 -7.85 14.63
CA GLY A 85 6.45 -8.39 14.04
C GLY A 85 6.26 -8.66 12.55
N GLN A 86 5.15 -9.31 12.20
CA GLN A 86 4.75 -9.61 10.83
C GLN A 86 4.52 -8.33 10.01
N LYS A 87 3.83 -7.33 10.58
CA LYS A 87 3.66 -6.01 9.95
C LYS A 87 5.00 -5.35 9.65
N LYS A 88 5.95 -5.43 10.59
CA LYS A 88 7.28 -4.87 10.37
C LYS A 88 8.02 -5.59 9.24
N GLN A 89 7.94 -6.92 9.16
CA GLN A 89 8.55 -7.68 8.07
C GLN A 89 7.98 -7.29 6.70
N VAL A 90 6.65 -7.12 6.59
CA VAL A 90 6.00 -6.64 5.37
C VAL A 90 6.47 -5.22 5.02
N LEU A 91 6.51 -4.30 5.99
CA LEU A 91 7.00 -2.95 5.75
C LEU A 91 8.46 -2.93 5.31
N ASP A 92 9.31 -3.75 5.92
CA ASP A 92 10.74 -3.82 5.60
C ASP A 92 10.97 -4.30 4.15
N ILE A 93 10.25 -5.33 3.68
CA ILE A 93 10.39 -5.81 2.31
C ILE A 93 9.85 -4.80 1.29
N VAL A 94 8.73 -4.15 1.56
CA VAL A 94 8.18 -3.08 0.72
C VAL A 94 9.16 -1.91 0.63
N THR A 95 9.74 -1.50 1.75
CA THR A 95 10.76 -0.45 1.79
C THR A 95 11.97 -0.81 0.96
N LYS A 96 12.48 -2.02 1.11
CA LYS A 96 13.71 -2.48 0.46
C LYS A 96 13.55 -2.64 -1.05
N GLU A 97 12.43 -3.19 -1.50
CA GLU A 97 12.26 -3.63 -2.90
C GLU A 97 11.47 -2.63 -3.75
N LEU A 98 10.51 -1.91 -3.15
CA LEU A 98 9.53 -1.15 -3.91
C LEU A 98 9.63 0.37 -3.74
N LEU A 99 10.18 0.83 -2.62
CA LEU A 99 10.19 2.26 -2.32
C LEU A 99 11.08 3.04 -3.30
N THR A 100 10.52 4.12 -3.84
CA THR A 100 11.22 5.14 -4.64
C THR A 100 10.93 6.53 -4.07
N PRO A 101 11.67 7.56 -4.49
CA PRO A 101 11.34 8.94 -4.10
C PRO A 101 9.96 9.42 -4.56
N LYS A 102 9.37 8.76 -5.57
CA LYS A 102 8.15 9.25 -6.27
C LYS A 102 6.95 8.28 -6.17
N GLY A 103 7.07 7.18 -5.43
CA GLY A 103 6.00 6.20 -5.27
C GLY A 103 6.51 4.82 -4.88
N LEU A 104 5.59 3.87 -4.72
CA LEU A 104 5.96 2.46 -4.64
C LEU A 104 5.96 1.83 -6.04
N ARG A 105 7.01 1.09 -6.36
CA ARG A 105 7.02 0.26 -7.58
C ARG A 105 5.89 -0.77 -7.53
N SER A 106 5.26 -0.98 -8.65
CA SER A 106 4.21 -2.01 -8.82
C SER A 106 4.75 -3.45 -8.85
N LEU A 107 6.07 -3.61 -9.05
CA LEU A 107 6.79 -4.87 -9.03
C LEU A 107 8.24 -4.65 -8.63
N SER A 108 8.82 -5.59 -7.85
CA SER A 108 10.24 -5.55 -7.49
C SER A 108 11.14 -5.69 -8.72
N PRO A 109 12.27 -4.94 -8.76
CA PRO A 109 13.28 -5.10 -9.80
C PRO A 109 13.90 -6.51 -9.89
N LYS A 110 13.71 -7.35 -8.87
CA LYS A 110 14.19 -8.73 -8.82
C LYS A 110 13.21 -9.74 -9.41
N SER A 111 11.97 -9.32 -9.67
CA SER A 111 10.94 -10.20 -10.23
C SER A 111 11.08 -10.31 -11.74
N GLY A 112 10.76 -11.49 -12.27
CA GLY A 112 10.63 -11.68 -13.71
C GLY A 112 9.57 -10.76 -14.31
N GLY A 113 9.83 -10.25 -15.52
CA GLY A 113 8.91 -9.33 -16.20
C GLY A 113 8.98 -7.88 -15.70
N TYR A 114 9.93 -7.51 -14.83
CA TYR A 114 10.13 -6.13 -14.41
C TYR A 114 10.35 -5.19 -15.59
N ASN A 115 9.47 -4.22 -15.74
CA ASN A 115 9.50 -3.19 -16.79
C ASN A 115 9.16 -1.81 -16.18
N PRO A 116 10.18 -1.04 -15.78
CA PRO A 116 9.97 0.21 -15.03
C PRO A 116 9.60 1.41 -15.88
N ASN A 117 9.69 1.33 -17.21
CA ASN A 117 9.56 2.50 -18.09
C ASN A 117 8.20 2.50 -18.79
N TYR A 118 7.39 3.51 -18.53
CA TYR A 118 6.08 3.70 -19.17
C TYR A 118 6.24 4.54 -20.45
N VAL A 119 6.77 3.91 -21.52
CA VAL A 119 7.13 4.57 -22.78
C VAL A 119 6.74 3.72 -23.99
N GLY A 120 6.72 4.34 -25.18
CA GLY A 120 6.45 3.66 -26.44
C GLY A 120 4.97 3.62 -26.82
N PRO A 121 4.59 2.77 -27.79
CA PRO A 121 3.20 2.56 -28.21
C PRO A 121 2.35 1.96 -27.07
N GLN A 122 1.02 2.04 -27.21
CA GLN A 122 0.06 1.66 -26.17
C GLN A 122 0.34 0.26 -25.61
N VAL A 123 0.53 -0.74 -26.46
CA VAL A 123 0.80 -2.12 -26.02
C VAL A 123 2.02 -2.23 -25.07
N GLN A 124 3.07 -1.47 -25.34
CA GLN A 124 4.25 -1.46 -24.48
C GLN A 124 3.98 -0.75 -23.15
N ARG A 125 3.21 0.35 -23.17
CA ARG A 125 2.79 1.06 -21.96
C ARG A 125 1.86 0.20 -21.11
N ASP A 126 0.88 -0.46 -21.72
CA ASP A 126 -0.06 -1.34 -21.01
C ASP A 126 0.70 -2.51 -20.35
N TYR A 127 1.70 -3.06 -21.03
CA TYR A 127 2.56 -4.08 -20.42
C TYR A 127 3.38 -3.54 -19.23
N ALA A 128 3.89 -2.30 -19.29
CA ALA A 128 4.67 -1.70 -18.22
C ALA A 128 3.81 -1.23 -17.02
N TYR A 129 2.53 -0.99 -17.22
CA TYR A 129 1.65 -0.25 -16.32
C TYR A 129 1.66 -0.76 -14.88
N HIS A 130 1.73 -2.10 -14.68
CA HIS A 130 1.81 -2.75 -13.38
C HIS A 130 3.05 -3.65 -13.22
N GLN A 131 4.09 -3.41 -14.00
CA GLN A 131 5.28 -4.28 -14.01
C GLN A 131 6.57 -3.56 -13.58
N GLY A 132 6.44 -2.53 -12.74
CA GLY A 132 7.63 -1.86 -12.20
C GLY A 132 7.55 -0.34 -12.16
N THR A 133 6.56 0.28 -12.79
CA THR A 133 6.27 1.72 -12.65
C THR A 133 5.98 2.07 -11.18
N ALA A 134 6.32 3.29 -10.77
CA ALA A 134 6.11 3.77 -9.41
C ALA A 134 4.81 4.58 -9.29
N TRP A 135 4.01 4.27 -8.29
CA TRP A 135 2.68 4.84 -8.08
C TRP A 135 2.62 5.70 -6.82
N PRO A 136 2.42 7.03 -6.96
CA PRO A 136 2.41 7.95 -5.82
C PRO A 136 1.29 7.69 -4.81
N TRP A 137 0.07 7.30 -5.24
CA TRP A 137 -1.03 7.07 -4.30
C TRP A 137 -0.74 5.97 -3.28
N LEU A 138 0.08 4.99 -3.64
CA LEU A 138 0.53 3.94 -2.73
C LEU A 138 1.44 4.48 -1.60
N MET A 139 2.07 5.66 -1.82
CA MET A 139 2.85 6.31 -0.76
C MET A 139 2.00 6.74 0.42
N GLY A 140 0.71 7.06 0.21
CA GLY A 140 -0.20 7.36 1.30
C GLY A 140 -0.32 6.19 2.27
N PHE A 141 -0.56 4.99 1.74
CA PHE A 141 -0.62 3.77 2.55
C PHE A 141 0.73 3.38 3.15
N TYR A 142 1.82 3.55 2.40
CA TYR A 142 3.17 3.32 2.91
C TYR A 142 3.51 4.25 4.09
N MET A 143 3.25 5.54 3.96
CA MET A 143 3.51 6.53 5.01
C MET A 143 2.67 6.24 6.26
N GLU A 144 1.40 5.88 6.10
CA GLU A 144 0.55 5.47 7.20
C GLU A 144 1.09 4.20 7.89
N ALA A 145 1.42 3.17 7.12
CA ALA A 145 2.03 1.95 7.63
C ALA A 145 3.33 2.26 8.40
N TYR A 146 4.16 3.14 7.86
CA TYR A 146 5.40 3.58 8.50
C TYR A 146 5.14 4.27 9.84
N LEU A 147 4.18 5.19 9.90
CA LEU A 147 3.77 5.85 11.15
C LEU A 147 3.16 4.88 12.16
N ARG A 148 2.40 3.87 11.72
CA ARG A 148 1.85 2.84 12.62
C ARG A 148 2.94 2.02 13.31
N ILE A 149 4.02 1.71 12.61
CA ILE A 149 5.16 0.95 13.16
C ILE A 149 6.09 1.83 14.01
N TYR A 150 6.49 2.99 13.48
CA TYR A 150 7.54 3.82 14.07
C TYR A 150 7.03 5.00 14.90
N LYS A 151 5.70 5.26 14.87
CA LYS A 151 5.06 6.34 15.65
C LYS A 151 5.76 7.69 15.40
N MET A 152 6.02 8.45 16.46
CA MET A 152 6.67 9.77 16.39
C MET A 152 8.02 9.76 15.67
N SER A 153 8.81 8.69 15.81
CA SER A 153 10.11 8.57 15.14
C SER A 153 10.01 8.46 13.60
N GLY A 154 8.83 8.12 13.08
CA GLY A 154 8.56 8.05 11.64
C GLY A 154 8.28 9.40 10.97
N ILE A 155 7.93 10.44 11.72
CA ILE A 155 7.45 11.72 11.19
C ILE A 155 8.48 12.37 10.25
N SER A 156 9.75 12.39 10.63
CA SER A 156 10.82 13.00 9.83
C SER A 156 10.99 12.34 8.45
N VAL A 157 10.80 11.03 8.38
CA VAL A 157 10.85 10.27 7.13
C VAL A 157 9.66 10.62 6.25
N VAL A 158 8.45 10.63 6.81
CA VAL A 158 7.22 10.97 6.08
C VAL A 158 7.29 12.40 5.52
N ASN A 159 7.72 13.37 6.34
CA ASN A 159 7.88 14.76 5.90
C ASN A 159 8.86 14.89 4.73
N ARG A 160 9.96 14.13 4.72
CA ARG A 160 10.93 14.14 3.61
C ARG A 160 10.29 13.72 2.29
N TYR A 161 9.43 12.70 2.28
CA TYR A 161 8.72 12.28 1.08
C TYR A 161 7.68 13.30 0.64
N LEU A 162 6.96 13.94 1.57
CA LEU A 162 5.99 14.98 1.26
C LEU A 162 6.64 16.20 0.57
N ILE A 163 7.79 16.66 1.08
CA ILE A 163 8.58 17.74 0.45
C ILE A 163 8.95 17.37 -1.01
N GLY A 164 9.33 16.11 -1.27
CA GLY A 164 9.63 15.64 -2.62
C GLY A 164 8.45 15.70 -3.58
N PHE A 165 7.22 15.65 -3.08
CA PHE A 165 6.01 15.84 -3.91
C PHE A 165 5.65 17.31 -4.15
N GLU A 166 6.03 18.24 -3.26
CA GLU A 166 5.85 19.67 -3.50
C GLU A 166 6.58 20.14 -4.78
N GLU A 167 7.80 19.64 -5.01
CA GLU A 167 8.56 19.92 -6.23
C GLU A 167 7.83 19.42 -7.49
N GLU A 168 7.19 18.25 -7.42
CA GLU A 168 6.43 17.69 -8.55
C GLU A 168 5.20 18.52 -8.92
N MET A 169 4.57 19.17 -7.94
CA MET A 169 3.40 20.04 -8.18
C MET A 169 3.70 21.27 -9.04
N THR A 170 4.96 21.53 -9.37
CA THR A 170 5.38 22.61 -10.27
C THR A 170 5.97 22.12 -11.59
N SER A 171 6.20 20.81 -11.73
CA SER A 171 6.95 20.23 -12.85
C SER A 171 6.08 19.79 -14.02
N HIS A 172 4.97 19.09 -13.77
CA HIS A 172 4.10 18.53 -14.81
C HIS A 172 2.78 19.27 -14.94
N CYS A 173 2.16 19.59 -13.81
CA CYS A 173 0.92 20.35 -13.72
C CYS A 173 0.95 21.17 -12.43
N VAL A 174 0.58 22.43 -12.50
CA VAL A 174 0.55 23.31 -11.33
C VAL A 174 -0.48 22.80 -10.31
N GLY A 175 -0.01 22.50 -9.09
CA GLY A 175 -0.84 22.03 -7.98
C GLY A 175 -1.31 20.58 -8.12
N SER A 176 -0.66 19.76 -8.96
CA SER A 176 -1.04 18.35 -9.14
C SER A 176 0.17 17.44 -9.30
N ILE A 177 -0.08 16.14 -9.27
CA ILE A 177 0.91 15.07 -9.38
C ILE A 177 0.50 14.16 -10.54
N PRO A 178 1.44 13.77 -11.44
CA PRO A 178 1.14 12.85 -12.55
C PRO A 178 0.71 11.49 -12.04
N GLU A 179 0.07 10.71 -12.90
CA GLU A 179 -0.53 9.42 -12.57
C GLU A 179 0.48 8.43 -11.98
N LEU A 180 1.61 8.29 -12.63
CA LEU A 180 2.69 7.38 -12.23
C LEU A 180 4.06 7.94 -12.64
N PHE A 181 5.12 7.28 -12.17
CA PHE A 181 6.49 7.58 -12.55
C PHE A 181 7.18 6.34 -13.11
N ASP A 182 8.19 6.54 -13.96
CA ASP A 182 9.12 5.46 -14.28
C ASP A 182 9.71 4.90 -12.97
N GLY A 183 9.84 3.58 -12.86
CA GLY A 183 10.29 2.94 -11.62
C GLY A 183 11.79 3.04 -11.35
N ASN A 184 12.58 3.51 -12.33
CA ASN A 184 14.02 3.72 -12.21
C ASN A 184 14.39 5.19 -12.44
N PRO A 185 15.56 5.64 -11.94
CA PRO A 185 16.04 6.99 -12.19
C PRO A 185 16.06 7.33 -13.69
N PRO A 186 15.71 8.54 -14.07
CA PRO A 186 15.46 9.71 -13.23
C PRO A 186 14.02 9.85 -12.70
N PHE A 187 13.23 8.78 -12.67
CA PHE A 187 11.84 8.77 -12.17
C PHE A 187 10.94 9.80 -12.86
N LYS A 188 10.87 9.75 -14.19
CA LYS A 188 10.05 10.68 -14.97
C LYS A 188 8.56 10.44 -14.74
N GLY A 189 7.81 11.53 -14.54
CA GLY A 189 6.36 11.49 -14.47
C GLY A 189 5.74 11.04 -15.80
N ARG A 190 4.69 10.20 -15.73
CA ARG A 190 4.05 9.54 -16.86
C ARG A 190 2.54 9.44 -16.66
N GLY A 191 1.84 8.96 -17.68
CA GLY A 191 0.40 8.78 -17.67
C GLY A 191 -0.34 10.12 -17.72
N ALA A 192 -1.47 10.23 -17.04
CA ALA A 192 -2.21 11.48 -16.91
C ALA A 192 -1.38 12.53 -16.18
N VAL A 193 -1.39 13.77 -16.68
CA VAL A 193 -0.57 14.87 -16.12
C VAL A 193 -1.07 15.31 -14.73
N SER A 194 -2.32 15.04 -14.42
CA SER A 194 -2.97 15.34 -13.14
C SER A 194 -3.81 14.13 -12.72
N PHE A 195 -3.54 13.57 -11.54
CA PHE A 195 -4.22 12.36 -11.07
C PHE A 195 -4.75 12.54 -9.66
N ALA A 196 -6.09 12.58 -9.53
CA ALA A 196 -6.79 12.93 -8.31
C ALA A 196 -6.45 12.00 -7.11
N MET A 197 -6.27 10.70 -7.35
CA MET A 197 -5.91 9.74 -6.29
C MET A 197 -4.58 10.10 -5.62
N ASN A 198 -3.58 10.52 -6.41
CA ASN A 198 -2.27 10.89 -5.88
C ASN A 198 -2.37 12.13 -4.99
N VAL A 199 -3.10 13.15 -5.44
CA VAL A 199 -3.33 14.38 -4.65
C VAL A 199 -4.13 14.08 -3.38
N ALA A 200 -5.18 13.28 -3.48
CA ALA A 200 -6.02 12.90 -2.35
C ALA A 200 -5.22 12.17 -1.26
N GLU A 201 -4.33 11.26 -1.64
CA GLU A 201 -3.49 10.54 -0.68
C GLU A 201 -2.46 11.45 0.02
N ILE A 202 -1.87 12.41 -0.70
CA ILE A 202 -0.99 13.40 -0.06
C ILE A 202 -1.77 14.25 0.96
N VAL A 203 -2.96 14.72 0.60
CA VAL A 203 -3.83 15.48 1.52
C VAL A 203 -4.23 14.63 2.73
N ARG A 204 -4.55 13.34 2.52
CA ARG A 204 -4.88 12.42 3.60
C ARG A 204 -3.72 12.26 4.58
N ILE A 205 -2.49 12.12 4.10
CA ILE A 205 -1.30 12.00 4.96
C ILE A 205 -0.98 13.31 5.70
N LEU A 206 -1.11 14.46 5.07
CA LEU A 206 -0.98 15.76 5.75
C LEU A 206 -1.97 15.86 6.92
N LYS A 207 -3.22 15.45 6.72
CA LYS A 207 -4.23 15.40 7.77
C LYS A 207 -3.90 14.37 8.86
N LEU A 208 -3.33 13.22 8.49
CA LEU A 208 -2.88 12.22 9.47
C LEU A 208 -1.73 12.78 10.33
N LEU A 209 -0.73 13.42 9.73
CA LEU A 209 0.39 14.03 10.46
C LEU A 209 -0.05 15.10 11.45
N SER A 210 -1.10 15.88 11.14
CA SER A 210 -1.60 16.88 12.06
C SER A 210 -2.08 16.29 13.39
N LYS A 211 -2.48 15.01 13.42
CA LYS A 211 -2.85 14.30 14.65
C LYS A 211 -1.64 13.87 15.50
N TYR A 212 -0.46 13.73 14.89
CA TYR A 212 0.76 13.38 15.60
C TYR A 212 1.48 14.62 16.20
N ASN A 213 1.10 15.82 15.75
CA ASN A 213 1.69 17.08 16.24
C ASN A 213 0.86 17.72 17.37
N GLN A 214 -0.23 17.08 17.80
CA GLN A 214 -1.05 17.45 18.96
C GLN A 214 -0.63 16.65 20.19
#